data_a12ba71db7983f40f89658143b4189ff
#
_entry.id   a12ba71db7983f40f89658143b4189ff
#
_cell.length_a   1.000
_cell.length_b   1.000
_cell.length_c   1.000
_cell.angle_alpha   90.00
_cell.angle_beta   90.00
_cell.angle_gamma   90.00
#
_symmetry.space_group_name_H-M   'P 1'
#
loop_
_entity.id
_entity.type
_entity.pdbx_description
1 polymer ?
#
loop_
_entity_poly.entity_id
_entity_poly.type
_entity_poly.pdbx_seq_one_letter_code
_entity_poly.pdbx_strand_id
1 'polypeptide(L)'
;NEVMEKAWSVGAEIFIPAAGSRMVEKAQMDTMIANGLEVVSCGANVPFNDNEIFMGPILSEMDNKISIIPDFIANCGMARVFSFLMESEEEITDEILFEDTSNIIKEALLKTSELSPNGLNLTEKSLNLAILKLQDNGKKEFV
;
A
#
# COMPACT_ATOMS: atom_id res chain seq x y z
N ASN A 1 -11.37 -12.30 -22.49
CA ASN A 1 -10.10 -12.52 -23.21
C ASN A 1 -9.32 -13.60 -22.47
N GLU A 2 -9.20 -14.77 -23.07
CA GLU A 2 -8.66 -16.01 -22.47
C GLU A 2 -7.25 -15.83 -21.86
N VAL A 3 -6.45 -14.93 -22.41
CA VAL A 3 -5.10 -14.60 -21.91
C VAL A 3 -5.19 -13.84 -20.58
N MET A 4 -6.15 -12.95 -20.44
CA MET A 4 -6.34 -12.19 -19.20
C MET A 4 -6.85 -13.08 -18.05
N GLU A 5 -7.72 -14.05 -18.35
CA GLU A 5 -8.20 -15.01 -17.35
C GLU A 5 -7.09 -15.96 -16.86
N LYS A 6 -6.21 -16.38 -17.78
CA LYS A 6 -5.06 -17.22 -17.43
C LYS A 6 -4.03 -16.49 -16.55
N ALA A 7 -3.89 -15.17 -16.65
CA ALA A 7 -2.94 -14.42 -15.85
C ALA A 7 -3.19 -14.58 -14.33
N TRP A 8 -4.44 -14.71 -13.92
CA TRP A 8 -4.80 -14.85 -12.50
C TRP A 8 -4.47 -16.24 -11.90
N SER A 9 -4.19 -17.23 -12.75
CA SER A 9 -3.88 -18.61 -12.34
C SER A 9 -2.42 -19.03 -12.57
N VAL A 10 -1.56 -18.11 -13.00
CA VAL A 10 -0.14 -18.44 -13.31
C VAL A 10 0.64 -18.92 -12.09
N GLY A 11 0.25 -18.49 -10.89
CA GLY A 11 1.01 -18.74 -9.67
C GLY A 11 2.16 -17.73 -9.53
N ALA A 12 2.05 -16.86 -8.55
CA ALA A 12 3.08 -15.90 -8.19
C ALA A 12 2.98 -15.64 -6.69
N GLU A 13 4.10 -15.51 -6.01
CA GLU A 13 4.14 -15.20 -4.58
C GLU A 13 3.85 -13.71 -4.32
N ILE A 14 4.13 -12.84 -5.30
CA ILE A 14 3.96 -11.39 -5.19
C ILE A 14 3.11 -10.89 -6.36
N PHE A 15 2.10 -10.09 -6.05
CA PHE A 15 1.27 -9.38 -7.04
C PHE A 15 1.36 -7.86 -6.84
N ILE A 16 1.61 -7.13 -7.93
CA ILE A 16 1.68 -5.66 -7.92
C ILE A 16 0.59 -5.11 -8.84
N PRO A 17 -0.63 -4.82 -8.34
CA PRO A 17 -1.68 -4.17 -9.12
C PRO A 17 -1.32 -2.71 -9.38
N ALA A 18 -0.80 -2.41 -10.57
CA ALA A 18 -0.35 -1.07 -10.96
C ALA A 18 -1.07 -0.48 -12.18
N ALA A 19 -2.01 -1.23 -12.80
CA ALA A 19 -2.64 -0.84 -14.05
C ALA A 19 -3.72 0.25 -13.88
N GLY A 20 -4.44 0.26 -12.74
CA GLY A 20 -5.50 1.24 -12.48
C GLY A 20 -6.29 0.94 -11.22
N SER A 21 -7.15 1.89 -10.86
CA SER A 21 -8.04 1.79 -9.69
C SER A 21 -9.21 0.85 -9.96
N ARG A 22 -9.66 0.13 -8.93
CA ARG A 22 -10.85 -0.73 -8.92
C ARG A 22 -10.88 -1.80 -10.02
N MET A 23 -9.71 -2.36 -10.34
CA MET A 23 -9.57 -3.37 -11.38
C MET A 23 -9.43 -4.80 -10.84
N VAL A 24 -9.21 -4.97 -9.54
CA VAL A 24 -8.99 -6.27 -8.92
C VAL A 24 -10.25 -6.74 -8.21
N GLU A 25 -10.83 -7.82 -8.74
CA GLU A 25 -12.03 -8.45 -8.20
C GLU A 25 -11.70 -9.49 -7.12
N LYS A 26 -12.66 -9.74 -6.22
CA LYS A 26 -12.51 -10.78 -5.19
C LYS A 26 -12.18 -12.16 -5.78
N ALA A 27 -12.87 -12.57 -6.84
CA ALA A 27 -12.66 -13.87 -7.49
C ALA A 27 -11.24 -14.03 -8.05
N GLN A 28 -10.64 -12.94 -8.54
CA GLN A 28 -9.25 -12.93 -9.01
C GLN A 28 -8.28 -13.14 -7.84
N MET A 29 -8.51 -12.43 -6.73
CA MET A 29 -7.72 -12.60 -5.51
C MET A 29 -7.80 -14.02 -4.94
N ASP A 30 -9.01 -14.56 -4.82
CA ASP A 30 -9.22 -15.94 -4.35
C ASP A 30 -8.48 -16.95 -5.24
N THR A 31 -8.48 -16.73 -6.56
CA THR A 31 -7.74 -17.57 -7.52
C THR A 31 -6.24 -17.47 -7.31
N MET A 32 -5.69 -16.26 -7.19
CA MET A 32 -4.25 -16.04 -6.98
C MET A 32 -3.77 -16.63 -5.66
N ILE A 33 -4.54 -16.45 -4.57
CA ILE A 33 -4.23 -17.03 -3.25
C ILE A 33 -4.21 -18.56 -3.33
N ALA A 34 -5.19 -19.17 -4.00
CA ALA A 34 -5.22 -20.61 -4.21
C ALA A 34 -4.01 -21.13 -5.02
N ASN A 35 -3.37 -20.28 -5.81
CA ASN A 35 -2.17 -20.57 -6.60
C ASN A 35 -0.86 -20.04 -5.98
N GLY A 36 -0.85 -19.71 -4.69
CA GLY A 36 0.37 -19.42 -3.94
C GLY A 36 0.71 -17.94 -3.76
N LEU A 37 -0.25 -17.02 -3.97
CA LEU A 37 -0.03 -15.60 -3.66
C LEU A 37 0.12 -15.38 -2.15
N GLU A 38 1.19 -14.72 -1.75
CA GLU A 38 1.52 -14.42 -0.36
C GLU A 38 1.47 -12.92 -0.06
N VAL A 39 1.85 -12.08 -1.03
CA VAL A 39 1.99 -10.63 -0.84
C VAL A 39 1.36 -9.86 -1.99
N VAL A 40 0.61 -8.81 -1.66
CA VAL A 40 0.19 -7.77 -2.60
C VAL A 40 0.85 -6.44 -2.24
N SER A 41 1.47 -5.77 -3.23
CA SER A 41 1.96 -4.40 -3.10
C SER A 41 1.16 -3.48 -4.01
N CYS A 42 0.31 -2.64 -3.44
CA CYS A 42 -0.65 -1.82 -4.19
C CYS A 42 0.04 -0.66 -4.93
N GLY A 43 0.42 -0.88 -6.19
CA GLY A 43 1.06 0.13 -7.04
C GLY A 43 0.09 1.14 -7.67
N ALA A 44 -1.21 0.81 -7.76
CA ALA A 44 -2.27 1.74 -8.17
C ALA A 44 -3.04 2.23 -6.95
N ASN A 45 -3.66 3.43 -7.05
CA ASN A 45 -4.59 3.91 -6.04
C ASN A 45 -5.86 3.05 -6.01
N VAL A 46 -6.28 2.62 -4.83
CA VAL A 46 -7.51 1.84 -4.62
C VAL A 46 -7.64 0.71 -5.67
N PRO A 47 -6.70 -0.27 -5.72
CA PRO A 47 -6.68 -1.23 -6.81
C PRO A 47 -7.83 -2.24 -6.78
N PHE A 48 -8.39 -2.53 -5.59
CA PHE A 48 -9.52 -3.45 -5.42
C PHE A 48 -10.83 -2.81 -5.85
N ASN A 49 -11.74 -3.60 -6.41
CA ASN A 49 -13.06 -3.13 -6.86
C ASN A 49 -14.03 -2.95 -5.69
N ASP A 50 -13.61 -2.15 -4.72
CA ASP A 50 -14.39 -1.68 -3.59
C ASP A 50 -14.98 -0.30 -3.87
N ASN A 51 -16.16 0.01 -3.33
CA ASN A 51 -16.73 1.36 -3.38
C ASN A 51 -16.02 2.31 -2.41
N GLU A 52 -15.56 1.79 -1.30
CA GLU A 52 -14.82 2.50 -0.26
C GLU A 52 -13.39 2.79 -0.73
N ILE A 53 -12.84 3.93 -0.26
CA ILE A 53 -11.43 4.27 -0.52
C ILE A 53 -10.51 3.51 0.45
N PHE A 54 -10.96 3.34 1.70
CA PHE A 54 -10.21 2.65 2.73
C PHE A 54 -11.02 1.48 3.28
N MET A 55 -10.37 0.34 3.47
CA MET A 55 -10.93 -0.84 4.12
C MET A 55 -12.27 -1.30 3.56
N GLY A 56 -12.42 -1.27 2.22
CA GLY A 56 -13.58 -1.85 1.55
C GLY A 56 -13.66 -3.37 1.76
N PRO A 57 -14.82 -3.99 1.42
CA PRO A 57 -15.07 -5.41 1.71
C PRO A 57 -14.02 -6.37 1.15
N ILE A 58 -13.57 -6.16 -0.10
CA ILE A 58 -12.56 -7.02 -0.73
C ILE A 58 -11.20 -6.84 -0.03
N LEU A 59 -10.76 -5.59 0.12
CA LEU A 59 -9.50 -5.28 0.79
C LEU A 59 -9.47 -5.82 2.21
N SER A 60 -10.52 -5.59 3.01
CA SER A 60 -10.60 -6.04 4.40
C SER A 60 -10.56 -7.56 4.51
N GLU A 61 -11.25 -8.29 3.64
CA GLU A 61 -11.22 -9.74 3.62
C GLU A 61 -9.84 -10.29 3.25
N MET A 62 -9.18 -9.68 2.24
CA MET A 62 -7.87 -10.13 1.76
C MET A 62 -6.75 -9.79 2.75
N ASP A 63 -6.78 -8.62 3.41
CA ASP A 63 -5.81 -8.19 4.41
C ASP A 63 -5.76 -9.14 5.62
N ASN A 64 -6.86 -9.87 5.88
CA ASN A 64 -6.91 -10.94 6.90
C ASN A 64 -6.31 -12.27 6.44
N LYS A 65 -6.06 -12.46 5.14
CA LYS A 65 -5.62 -13.74 4.57
C LYS A 65 -4.16 -13.74 4.14
N ILE A 66 -3.68 -12.61 3.60
CA ILE A 66 -2.34 -12.44 3.06
C ILE A 66 -1.77 -11.07 3.44
N SER A 67 -0.48 -10.87 3.20
CA SER A 67 0.16 -9.57 3.41
C SER A 67 -0.23 -8.58 2.33
N ILE A 68 -0.90 -7.47 2.69
CA ILE A 68 -1.23 -6.40 1.76
C ILE A 68 -0.54 -5.11 2.17
N ILE A 69 0.41 -4.66 1.33
CA ILE A 69 1.03 -3.33 1.46
C ILE A 69 0.10 -2.34 0.75
N PRO A 70 -0.56 -1.43 1.51
CA PRO A 70 -1.56 -0.55 0.94
C PRO A 70 -0.95 0.51 0.01
N ASP A 71 -1.79 1.05 -0.86
CA ASP A 71 -1.41 2.06 -1.85
C ASP A 71 -0.84 3.34 -1.23
N PHE A 72 -1.38 3.80 -0.10
CA PHE A 72 -0.86 4.98 0.59
C PHE A 72 0.56 4.78 1.20
N ILE A 73 1.09 3.56 1.19
CA ILE A 73 2.51 3.28 1.46
C ILE A 73 3.25 2.97 0.15
N ALA A 74 2.77 1.99 -0.62
CA ALA A 74 3.48 1.49 -1.80
C ALA A 74 3.49 2.49 -2.97
N ASN A 75 2.50 3.39 -3.05
CA ASN A 75 2.33 4.36 -4.12
C ASN A 75 2.46 5.83 -3.66
N CYS A 76 3.03 6.09 -2.49
CA CYS A 76 3.15 7.46 -1.95
C CYS A 76 4.32 8.26 -2.56
N GLY A 77 5.14 7.68 -3.42
CA GLY A 77 6.37 8.28 -3.91
C GLY A 77 6.23 9.71 -4.45
N MET A 78 5.28 9.94 -5.36
CA MET A 78 5.05 11.29 -5.91
C MET A 78 4.57 12.29 -4.85
N ALA A 79 3.68 11.87 -3.94
CA ALA A 79 3.22 12.75 -2.86
C ALA A 79 4.39 13.14 -1.94
N ARG A 80 5.29 12.20 -1.63
CA ARG A 80 6.49 12.49 -0.83
C ARG A 80 7.45 13.43 -1.56
N VAL A 81 7.69 13.21 -2.85
CA VAL A 81 8.54 14.09 -3.66
C VAL A 81 8.00 15.52 -3.63
N PHE A 82 6.71 15.73 -3.84
CA PHE A 82 6.12 17.08 -3.77
C PHE A 82 6.25 17.71 -2.38
N SER A 83 6.03 16.95 -1.30
CA SER A 83 6.23 17.44 0.07
C SER A 83 7.69 17.85 0.29
N PHE A 84 8.63 16.99 -0.11
CA PHE A 84 10.06 17.29 -0.01
C PHE A 84 10.44 18.59 -0.75
N LEU A 85 9.97 18.75 -1.99
CA LEU A 85 10.24 19.95 -2.79
C LEU A 85 9.67 21.24 -2.18
N MET A 86 8.59 21.14 -1.40
CA MET A 86 7.98 22.28 -0.71
C MET A 86 8.66 22.64 0.61
N GLU A 87 9.32 21.68 1.25
CA GLU A 87 9.88 21.80 2.60
C GLU A 87 11.40 21.97 2.61
N SER A 88 12.09 21.49 1.57
CA SER A 88 13.56 21.45 1.52
C SER A 88 14.14 22.76 0.98
N GLU A 89 15.16 23.28 1.67
CA GLU A 89 16.03 24.36 1.23
C GLU A 89 17.33 23.83 0.60
N GLU A 90 17.50 22.51 0.53
CA GLU A 90 18.71 21.86 0.03
C GLU A 90 18.72 21.77 -1.50
N GLU A 91 19.92 21.56 -2.07
CA GLU A 91 20.05 21.26 -3.49
C GLU A 91 19.35 19.94 -3.82
N ILE A 92 18.47 19.99 -4.82
CA ILE A 92 17.63 18.87 -5.20
C ILE A 92 18.33 18.06 -6.27
N THR A 93 18.68 16.80 -5.95
CA THR A 93 19.17 15.81 -6.92
C THR A 93 18.27 14.58 -6.93
N ASP A 94 18.34 13.80 -8.00
CA ASP A 94 17.58 12.56 -8.13
C ASP A 94 17.90 11.59 -6.98
N GLU A 95 19.18 11.50 -6.60
CA GLU A 95 19.65 10.63 -5.52
C GLU A 95 19.00 11.00 -4.18
N ILE A 96 18.96 12.29 -3.84
CA ILE A 96 18.35 12.78 -2.59
C ILE A 96 16.84 12.47 -2.58
N LEU A 97 16.14 12.68 -3.68
CA LEU A 97 14.71 12.39 -3.78
C LEU A 97 14.41 10.88 -3.64
N PHE A 98 15.20 10.04 -4.30
CA PHE A 98 15.03 8.59 -4.19
C PHE A 98 15.40 8.07 -2.80
N GLU A 99 16.44 8.58 -2.18
CA GLU A 99 16.84 8.18 -0.83
C GLU A 99 15.80 8.58 0.20
N ASP A 100 15.35 9.84 0.19
CA ASP A 100 14.29 10.32 1.10
C ASP A 100 13.01 9.48 0.96
N THR A 101 12.52 9.32 -0.26
CA THR A 101 11.29 8.57 -0.53
C THR A 101 11.43 7.10 -0.09
N SER A 102 12.55 6.46 -0.39
CA SER A 102 12.82 5.07 -0.01
C SER A 102 12.87 4.90 1.50
N ASN A 103 13.50 5.84 2.21
CA ASN A 103 13.59 5.82 3.66
C ASN A 103 12.21 5.96 4.33
N ILE A 104 11.37 6.87 3.84
CA ILE A 104 10.01 7.06 4.37
C ILE A 104 9.16 5.78 4.19
N ILE A 105 9.19 5.17 2.99
CA ILE A 105 8.49 3.92 2.72
C ILE A 105 9.01 2.79 3.63
N LYS A 106 10.32 2.64 3.71
CA LYS A 106 10.97 1.63 4.56
C LYS A 106 10.59 1.78 6.03
N GLU A 107 10.63 3.00 6.57
CA GLU A 107 10.22 3.26 7.95
C GLU A 107 8.74 2.94 8.19
N ALA A 108 7.85 3.30 7.26
CA ALA A 108 6.43 2.99 7.36
C ALA A 108 6.20 1.48 7.41
N LEU A 109 6.87 0.72 6.53
CA LEU A 109 6.79 -0.74 6.49
C LEU A 109 7.35 -1.38 7.77
N LEU A 110 8.50 -0.95 8.26
CA LEU A 110 9.09 -1.47 9.49
C LEU A 110 8.16 -1.26 10.69
N LYS A 111 7.65 -0.04 10.88
CA LYS A 111 6.71 0.28 11.96
C LYS A 111 5.42 -0.54 11.87
N THR A 112 4.92 -0.75 10.66
CA THR A 112 3.71 -1.57 10.45
C THR A 112 3.99 -3.05 10.72
N SER A 113 5.15 -3.57 10.31
CA SER A 113 5.53 -4.96 10.53
C SER A 113 5.71 -5.29 12.02
N GLU A 114 6.21 -4.35 12.83
CA GLU A 114 6.27 -4.50 14.29
C GLU A 114 4.88 -4.71 14.91
N LEU A 115 3.86 -4.04 14.37
CA LEU A 115 2.46 -4.20 14.80
C LEU A 115 1.82 -5.47 14.24
N SER A 116 2.39 -6.06 13.20
CA SER A 116 1.87 -7.26 12.53
C SER A 116 2.98 -8.29 12.23
N PRO A 117 3.53 -8.97 13.25
CA PRO A 117 4.63 -9.92 13.06
C PRO A 117 4.28 -11.11 12.15
N ASN A 118 2.99 -11.42 12.01
CA ASN A 118 2.50 -12.47 11.11
C ASN A 118 2.21 -11.98 9.68
N GLY A 119 2.42 -10.68 9.39
CA GLY A 119 2.17 -10.09 8.09
C GLY A 119 0.70 -9.87 7.72
N LEU A 120 -0.27 -10.16 8.61
CA LEU A 120 -1.69 -10.01 8.34
C LEU A 120 -2.24 -8.70 8.91
N ASN A 121 -3.32 -8.19 8.31
CA ASN A 121 -3.94 -6.90 8.68
C ASN A 121 -2.97 -5.71 8.58
N LEU A 122 -2.03 -5.76 7.64
CA LEU A 122 -1.05 -4.68 7.45
C LEU A 122 -1.72 -3.36 7.05
N THR A 123 -2.73 -3.43 6.17
CA THR A 123 -3.46 -2.25 5.72
C THR A 123 -4.19 -1.58 6.86
N GLU A 124 -4.97 -2.34 7.64
CA GLU A 124 -5.70 -1.81 8.79
C GLU A 124 -4.76 -1.18 9.82
N LYS A 125 -3.67 -1.87 10.17
CA LYS A 125 -2.71 -1.39 11.17
C LYS A 125 -1.95 -0.16 10.72
N SER A 126 -1.53 -0.11 9.47
CA SER A 126 -0.86 1.07 8.91
C SER A 126 -1.80 2.28 8.80
N LEU A 127 -3.06 2.07 8.46
CA LEU A 127 -4.08 3.13 8.45
C LEU A 127 -4.28 3.70 9.84
N ASN A 128 -4.45 2.84 10.84
CA ASN A 128 -4.61 3.27 12.23
C ASN A 128 -3.38 4.05 12.73
N LEU A 129 -2.17 3.60 12.39
CA LEU A 129 -0.94 4.32 12.72
C LEU A 129 -0.86 5.71 12.05
N ALA A 130 -1.29 5.81 10.80
CA ALA A 130 -1.34 7.08 10.08
C ALA A 130 -2.35 8.06 10.72
N ILE A 131 -3.53 7.59 11.09
CA ILE A 131 -4.57 8.39 11.76
C ILE A 131 -4.06 8.91 13.11
N LEU A 132 -3.40 8.07 13.92
CA LEU A 132 -2.82 8.48 15.20
C LEU A 132 -1.79 9.59 15.04
N LYS A 133 -0.91 9.49 14.03
CA LYS A 133 0.08 10.53 13.73
C LYS A 133 -0.56 11.86 13.35
N LEU A 134 -1.62 11.82 12.53
CA LEU A 134 -2.36 13.04 12.14
C LEU A 134 -3.01 13.71 13.36
N GLN A 135 -3.58 12.93 14.28
CA GLN A 135 -4.18 13.45 15.51
C GLN A 135 -3.15 14.10 16.45
N ASP A 136 -1.94 13.53 16.56
CA ASP A 136 -0.86 14.07 17.40
C ASP A 136 -0.25 15.34 16.79
N ASN A 137 -0.10 15.41 15.47
CA ASN A 137 0.37 16.62 14.80
C ASN A 137 -0.66 17.76 14.90
N GLY A 138 -1.94 17.47 14.73
CA GLY A 138 -3.01 18.47 14.88
C GLY A 138 -3.09 19.07 16.31
N LYS A 139 -2.65 18.36 17.33
CA LYS A 139 -2.56 18.91 18.71
C LYS A 139 -1.38 19.87 18.90
N LYS A 140 -0.32 19.75 18.11
CA LYS A 140 0.88 20.62 18.19
C LYS A 140 0.70 21.97 17.48
N GLU A 141 -0.20 22.08 16.52
CA GLU A 141 -0.47 23.33 15.78
C GLU A 141 -1.42 24.29 16.52
N PHE A 142 -2.08 23.84 17.60
CA PHE A 142 -3.03 24.64 18.40
C PHE A 142 -2.50 24.99 19.81
N VAL A 143 -1.20 24.89 20.06
CA VAL A 143 -0.49 25.36 21.24
C VAL A 143 0.58 26.36 20.80
#